data_a6fd1f919887c954664979b3d90c8642
#
_entry.id   a6fd1f919887c954664979b3d90c8642
#
_cell.length_a   1.000
_cell.length_b   1.000
_cell.length_c   1.000
_cell.angle_alpha   90.00
_cell.angle_beta   90.00
_cell.angle_gamma   90.00
#
_symmetry.space_group_name_H-M   'P 1'
#
loop_
_entity.id
_entity.type
_entity.pdbx_description
1 polymer ?
#
loop_
_entity_poly.entity_id
_entity_poly.type
_entity_poly.pdbx_seq_one_letter_code
_entity_poly.pdbx_strand_id
1 'polypeptide(L)'
;GASCSDDDNTLSYSTGAVQNTELKTILVQRGYTFNEDGNLLLDDLANNTTTLDLSGTQISTDALAELSMFPNLTDVDLSDNGYGPAFDFAKLPEQITGIDLTGNEIYDYDNLVSVVVEENGDETVTNLHEITKLYLPETAKENIEDLVRFYRQNKEAITAGTIDMKMTDVDGNLQTYTTLRDVPDANLLTYLQTNFADLFNGDQIDLSKHLGLDQKTKELLVAPADNVTNFEGIQFLVENPYWEGAKISLYSAGEESIASMPNIK
;
A
#
# COMPACT_ATOMS: atom_id res chain seq x y z
N GLY A 1 -38.45 15.67 38.76
CA GLY A 1 -38.96 14.95 37.66
C GLY A 1 -38.47 15.47 36.34
N ALA A 2 -38.62 16.77 36.10
CA ALA A 2 -38.21 17.32 34.83
C ALA A 2 -36.69 17.21 34.60
N SER A 3 -35.89 17.18 35.62
CA SER A 3 -34.45 17.00 35.53
C SER A 3 -34.05 15.64 35.02
N CYS A 4 -34.90 14.65 35.12
CA CYS A 4 -34.56 13.30 34.66
C CYS A 4 -34.43 13.20 33.15
N SER A 5 -35.04 14.10 32.39
CA SER A 5 -34.97 14.02 30.95
C SER A 5 -33.56 14.27 30.39
N ASP A 6 -32.80 15.19 30.96
CA ASP A 6 -31.44 15.47 30.55
C ASP A 6 -30.47 14.34 30.95
N ASP A 7 -30.66 13.81 32.15
CA ASP A 7 -29.88 12.67 32.63
C ASP A 7 -30.17 11.43 31.81
N ASP A 8 -31.44 11.21 31.44
CA ASP A 8 -31.89 10.09 30.64
C ASP A 8 -31.24 10.12 29.25
N ASN A 9 -31.10 11.30 28.63
CA ASN A 9 -30.44 11.44 27.34
C ASN A 9 -28.97 11.04 27.42
N THR A 10 -28.27 11.46 28.47
CA THR A 10 -26.85 11.10 28.69
C THR A 10 -26.71 9.61 28.95
N LEU A 11 -27.60 9.04 29.74
CA LEU A 11 -27.56 7.62 30.09
C LEU A 11 -28.01 6.70 28.96
N SER A 12 -28.65 7.23 27.91
CA SER A 12 -29.06 6.42 26.76
C SER A 12 -27.96 6.00 25.82
N TYR A 13 -26.79 6.65 25.89
CA TYR A 13 -25.67 6.32 25.05
C TYR A 13 -24.78 5.26 25.67
N SER A 14 -24.40 4.26 24.88
CA SER A 14 -23.31 3.38 25.24
C SER A 14 -21.95 4.08 25.06
N THR A 15 -20.92 3.45 25.57
CA THR A 15 -19.56 4.01 25.54
C THR A 15 -18.57 3.03 24.96
N GLY A 16 -17.50 3.57 24.39
CA GLY A 16 -16.36 2.81 23.89
C GLY A 16 -15.09 3.23 24.63
N ALA A 17 -14.33 2.25 25.10
CA ALA A 17 -13.08 2.53 25.80
C ALA A 17 -12.01 2.97 24.82
N VAL A 18 -11.34 4.09 25.12
CA VAL A 18 -10.17 4.58 24.38
C VAL A 18 -9.05 4.79 25.37
N GLN A 19 -8.00 3.99 25.24
CA GLN A 19 -6.85 4.06 26.14
C GLN A 19 -5.71 4.88 25.57
N ASN A 20 -5.55 4.89 24.23
CA ASN A 20 -4.51 5.65 23.59
C ASN A 20 -4.80 7.15 23.69
N THR A 21 -3.90 7.90 24.37
CA THR A 21 -4.11 9.33 24.63
C THR A 21 -4.02 10.18 23.36
N GLU A 22 -3.20 9.80 22.41
CA GLU A 22 -3.08 10.53 21.14
C GLU A 22 -4.38 10.38 20.33
N LEU A 23 -4.91 9.16 20.23
CA LEU A 23 -6.18 8.91 19.56
C LEU A 23 -7.31 9.70 20.23
N LYS A 24 -7.37 9.70 21.55
CA LYS A 24 -8.36 10.48 22.29
C LYS A 24 -8.28 11.97 21.94
N THR A 25 -7.07 12.52 21.93
CA THR A 25 -6.86 13.95 21.59
C THR A 25 -7.35 14.25 20.17
N ILE A 26 -7.04 13.38 19.22
CA ILE A 26 -7.48 13.54 17.83
C ILE A 26 -9.01 13.49 17.76
N LEU A 27 -9.63 12.53 18.42
CA LEU A 27 -11.09 12.37 18.40
C LEU A 27 -11.81 13.58 19.03
N VAL A 28 -11.28 14.13 20.11
CA VAL A 28 -11.80 15.37 20.68
C VAL A 28 -11.71 16.52 19.67
N GLN A 29 -10.59 16.64 18.96
CA GLN A 29 -10.43 17.65 17.90
C GLN A 29 -11.41 17.47 16.74
N ARG A 30 -11.82 16.23 16.48
CA ARG A 30 -12.81 15.90 15.44
C ARG A 30 -14.26 16.07 15.91
N GLY A 31 -14.45 16.48 17.17
CA GLY A 31 -15.78 16.78 17.71
C GLY A 31 -16.45 15.65 18.48
N TYR A 32 -15.76 14.55 18.72
CA TYR A 32 -16.29 13.44 19.52
C TYR A 32 -16.27 13.78 21.01
N THR A 33 -17.22 13.23 21.75
CA THR A 33 -17.42 13.53 23.16
C THR A 33 -16.99 12.34 24.02
N PHE A 34 -16.28 12.64 25.11
CA PHE A 34 -15.85 11.66 26.11
C PHE A 34 -16.55 11.95 27.43
N ASN A 35 -16.91 10.90 28.16
CA ASN A 35 -17.50 11.03 29.49
C ASN A 35 -16.42 11.28 30.55
N GLU A 36 -16.83 11.39 31.82
CA GLU A 36 -15.93 11.65 32.96
C GLU A 36 -14.93 10.51 33.18
N ASP A 37 -15.28 9.28 32.81
CA ASP A 37 -14.40 8.13 32.90
C ASP A 37 -13.39 8.06 31.73
N GLY A 38 -13.45 8.98 30.79
CA GLY A 38 -12.59 9.04 29.64
C GLY A 38 -12.96 8.07 28.52
N ASN A 39 -14.19 7.59 28.50
CA ASN A 39 -14.73 6.73 27.45
C ASN A 39 -15.47 7.57 26.40
N LEU A 40 -15.36 7.13 25.15
CA LEU A 40 -16.08 7.74 24.03
C LEU A 40 -17.58 7.51 24.18
N LEU A 41 -18.37 8.58 24.09
CA LEU A 41 -19.82 8.46 23.99
C LEU A 41 -20.19 8.03 22.57
N LEU A 42 -20.95 6.94 22.47
CA LEU A 42 -21.50 6.49 21.18
C LEU A 42 -22.81 7.21 20.92
N ASP A 43 -22.70 8.53 20.79
CA ASP A 43 -23.78 9.41 20.42
C ASP A 43 -24.09 9.35 18.92
N ASP A 44 -24.96 10.23 18.43
CA ASP A 44 -25.33 10.24 17.02
C ASP A 44 -24.11 10.46 16.11
N LEU A 45 -23.19 11.35 16.48
CA LEU A 45 -21.98 11.58 15.69
C LEU A 45 -21.14 10.31 15.60
N ALA A 46 -20.86 9.68 16.74
CA ALA A 46 -20.04 8.47 16.76
C ALA A 46 -20.71 7.29 16.04
N ASN A 47 -22.02 7.12 16.24
CA ASN A 47 -22.78 6.06 15.57
C ASN A 47 -22.90 6.26 14.06
N ASN A 48 -22.93 7.50 13.59
CA ASN A 48 -23.03 7.82 12.17
C ASN A 48 -21.67 7.93 11.48
N THR A 49 -20.57 7.75 12.20
CA THR A 49 -19.23 7.78 11.62
C THR A 49 -18.99 6.53 10.79
N THR A 50 -18.91 6.70 9.47
CA THR A 50 -18.57 5.65 8.51
C THR A 50 -17.16 5.83 7.96
N THR A 51 -16.66 7.06 7.98
CA THR A 51 -15.30 7.43 7.56
C THR A 51 -14.65 8.25 8.66
N LEU A 52 -13.35 8.07 8.85
CA LEU A 52 -12.57 8.82 9.83
C LEU A 52 -11.27 9.32 9.22
N ASP A 53 -11.06 10.63 9.29
CA ASP A 53 -9.84 11.26 8.82
C ASP A 53 -8.79 11.28 9.93
N LEU A 54 -7.78 10.43 9.79
CA LEU A 54 -6.59 10.40 10.65
C LEU A 54 -5.33 10.81 9.89
N SER A 55 -5.48 11.47 8.73
CA SER A 55 -4.35 11.92 7.92
C SER A 55 -3.49 12.94 8.66
N GLY A 56 -2.18 12.84 8.48
CA GLY A 56 -1.22 13.80 9.03
C GLY A 56 -1.18 13.89 10.56
N THR A 57 -1.73 12.92 11.28
CA THR A 57 -1.82 12.94 12.75
C THR A 57 -0.64 12.27 13.43
N GLN A 58 0.14 11.49 12.70
CA GLN A 58 1.23 10.66 13.24
C GLN A 58 0.74 9.59 14.21
N ILE A 59 -0.53 9.22 14.15
CA ILE A 59 -1.10 8.22 15.07
C ILE A 59 -0.37 6.88 14.94
N SER A 60 0.01 6.30 16.06
CA SER A 60 0.64 4.98 16.07
C SER A 60 -0.31 3.92 15.53
N THR A 61 0.20 3.00 14.71
CA THR A 61 -0.60 1.87 14.22
C THR A 61 -1.12 0.98 15.35
N ASP A 62 -0.46 0.99 16.51
CA ASP A 62 -0.92 0.24 17.70
C ASP A 62 -2.25 0.77 18.25
N ALA A 63 -2.59 2.02 17.97
CA ALA A 63 -3.86 2.60 18.39
C ALA A 63 -5.04 2.22 17.48
N LEU A 64 -4.79 1.69 16.30
CA LEU A 64 -5.83 1.47 15.30
C LEU A 64 -6.85 0.41 15.71
N ALA A 65 -6.45 -0.56 16.54
CA ALA A 65 -7.39 -1.56 17.05
C ALA A 65 -8.54 -0.96 17.86
N GLU A 66 -8.34 0.18 18.49
CA GLU A 66 -9.38 0.86 19.27
C GLU A 66 -10.49 1.46 18.41
N LEU A 67 -10.27 1.60 17.10
CA LEU A 67 -11.29 2.06 16.16
C LEU A 67 -12.47 1.10 16.04
N SER A 68 -12.33 -0.13 16.53
CA SER A 68 -13.43 -1.11 16.57
C SER A 68 -14.62 -0.65 17.39
N MET A 69 -14.45 0.34 18.27
CA MET A 69 -15.53 0.91 19.07
C MET A 69 -16.56 1.68 18.24
N PHE A 70 -16.20 2.19 17.08
CA PHE A 70 -17.13 2.85 16.18
C PHE A 70 -17.95 1.80 15.43
N PRO A 71 -19.27 1.70 15.68
CA PRO A 71 -20.04 0.55 15.17
C PRO A 71 -20.21 0.52 13.66
N ASN A 72 -20.11 1.67 12.99
CA ASN A 72 -20.35 1.78 11.55
C ASN A 72 -19.15 2.28 10.75
N LEU A 73 -17.99 2.41 11.38
CA LEU A 73 -16.76 2.84 10.72
C LEU A 73 -16.24 1.76 9.78
N THR A 74 -16.06 2.11 8.52
CA THR A 74 -15.54 1.21 7.49
C THR A 74 -14.31 1.75 6.77
N ASP A 75 -14.15 3.06 6.72
CA ASP A 75 -13.09 3.72 5.94
C ASP A 75 -12.24 4.64 6.81
N VAL A 76 -10.94 4.53 6.67
CA VAL A 76 -9.98 5.36 7.41
C VAL A 76 -8.99 5.98 6.46
N ASP A 77 -8.82 7.29 6.55
CA ASP A 77 -7.74 8.00 5.89
C ASP A 77 -6.52 8.00 6.81
N LEU A 78 -5.51 7.22 6.44
CA LEU A 78 -4.24 7.10 7.14
C LEU A 78 -3.08 7.73 6.35
N SER A 79 -3.39 8.60 5.40
CA SER A 79 -2.38 9.24 4.56
C SER A 79 -1.47 10.16 5.38
N ASP A 80 -0.24 10.34 4.89
CA ASP A 80 0.73 11.30 5.43
C ASP A 80 1.04 11.13 6.93
N ASN A 81 1.17 9.90 7.40
CA ASN A 81 1.43 9.59 8.81
C ASN A 81 2.86 9.15 9.12
N GLY A 82 3.73 9.12 8.10
CA GLY A 82 5.10 8.66 8.29
C GLY A 82 5.23 7.16 8.50
N TYR A 83 4.24 6.40 8.11
CA TYR A 83 4.28 4.92 8.22
C TYR A 83 5.32 4.34 7.27
N GLY A 84 6.01 3.32 7.73
CA GLY A 84 7.00 2.59 6.97
C GLY A 84 8.17 2.11 7.84
N PRO A 85 9.01 1.21 7.30
CA PRO A 85 8.92 0.59 5.98
C PRO A 85 7.83 -0.46 5.82
N ALA A 86 7.20 -0.92 6.90
CA ALA A 86 6.13 -1.90 6.86
C ALA A 86 4.82 -1.33 7.38
N PHE A 87 3.70 -1.79 6.82
CA PHE A 87 2.36 -1.56 7.35
C PHE A 87 1.68 -2.92 7.56
N ASP A 88 1.18 -3.15 8.77
CA ASP A 88 0.57 -4.41 9.17
C ASP A 88 -0.96 -4.30 9.20
N PHE A 89 -1.61 -4.94 8.24
CA PHE A 89 -3.08 -4.94 8.14
C PHE A 89 -3.75 -5.66 9.32
N ALA A 90 -3.03 -6.53 10.05
CA ALA A 90 -3.57 -7.19 11.24
C ALA A 90 -3.84 -6.22 12.39
N LYS A 91 -3.27 -5.01 12.35
CA LYS A 91 -3.53 -3.96 13.35
C LYS A 91 -4.85 -3.23 13.14
N LEU A 92 -5.48 -3.40 11.98
CA LEU A 92 -6.78 -2.82 11.68
C LEU A 92 -7.90 -3.71 12.20
N PRO A 93 -8.97 -3.12 12.77
CA PRO A 93 -10.20 -3.87 13.02
C PRO A 93 -10.74 -4.49 11.72
N GLU A 94 -11.36 -5.64 11.82
CA GLU A 94 -11.92 -6.35 10.65
C GLU A 94 -12.92 -5.50 9.87
N GLN A 95 -13.64 -4.64 10.54
CA GLN A 95 -14.65 -3.77 9.93
C GLN A 95 -14.05 -2.71 9.00
N ILE A 96 -12.77 -2.37 9.15
CA ILE A 96 -12.11 -1.37 8.31
C ILE A 96 -11.67 -2.02 7.01
N THR A 97 -12.41 -1.73 5.94
CA THR A 97 -12.18 -2.31 4.61
C THR A 97 -11.68 -1.28 3.60
N GLY A 98 -11.87 0.00 3.87
CA GLY A 98 -11.39 1.10 3.03
C GLY A 98 -10.24 1.85 3.68
N ILE A 99 -9.07 1.88 3.03
CA ILE A 99 -7.85 2.43 3.62
C ILE A 99 -7.11 3.30 2.61
N ASP A 100 -6.81 4.53 3.00
CA ASP A 100 -5.92 5.43 2.23
C ASP A 100 -4.56 5.49 2.93
N LEU A 101 -3.53 4.96 2.27
CA LEU A 101 -2.15 4.93 2.75
C LEU A 101 -1.23 5.87 1.95
N THR A 102 -1.78 6.75 1.12
CA THR A 102 -0.98 7.66 0.30
C THR A 102 -0.09 8.55 1.17
N GLY A 103 1.04 8.99 0.62
CA GLY A 103 1.95 9.89 1.33
C GLY A 103 2.75 9.24 2.45
N ASN A 104 2.72 7.93 2.59
CA ASN A 104 3.57 7.17 3.52
C ASN A 104 4.73 6.53 2.75
N GLU A 105 5.74 6.05 3.46
CA GLU A 105 6.90 5.38 2.87
C GLU A 105 6.86 3.87 3.18
N ILE A 106 5.78 3.22 2.76
CA ILE A 106 5.57 1.80 2.99
C ILE A 106 6.20 1.01 1.85
N TYR A 107 7.00 0.02 2.22
CA TYR A 107 7.58 -0.96 1.31
C TYR A 107 6.87 -2.32 1.44
N ASP A 108 6.72 -2.82 2.67
CA ASP A 108 6.10 -4.12 2.95
C ASP A 108 4.66 -3.95 3.43
N TYR A 109 3.77 -4.78 2.89
CA TYR A 109 2.34 -4.82 3.24
C TYR A 109 2.03 -6.13 3.97
N ASP A 110 2.29 -6.14 5.28
CA ASP A 110 2.20 -7.34 6.10
C ASP A 110 0.74 -7.73 6.36
N ASN A 111 0.48 -9.03 6.37
CA ASN A 111 -0.84 -9.60 6.66
C ASN A 111 -1.97 -9.12 5.73
N LEU A 112 -1.62 -8.70 4.52
CA LEU A 112 -2.61 -8.43 3.47
C LEU A 112 -3.09 -9.73 2.84
N VAL A 113 -2.16 -10.61 2.48
CA VAL A 113 -2.41 -11.94 1.93
C VAL A 113 -1.50 -12.97 2.60
N SER A 114 -1.94 -14.23 2.58
CA SER A 114 -1.09 -15.37 2.85
C SER A 114 -0.88 -16.19 1.59
N VAL A 115 0.26 -16.85 1.49
CA VAL A 115 0.64 -17.63 0.31
C VAL A 115 1.08 -19.01 0.75
N VAL A 116 0.49 -20.03 0.14
CA VAL A 116 0.94 -21.42 0.26
C VAL A 116 1.44 -21.86 -1.10
N VAL A 117 2.68 -22.30 -1.16
CA VAL A 117 3.28 -22.85 -2.37
C VAL A 117 3.06 -24.36 -2.39
N GLU A 118 2.33 -24.83 -3.38
CA GLU A 118 2.04 -26.25 -3.56
C GLU A 118 3.27 -27.00 -4.08
N GLU A 119 3.26 -28.34 -4.00
CA GLU A 119 4.39 -29.18 -4.47
C GLU A 119 4.72 -28.97 -5.95
N ASN A 120 3.73 -28.66 -6.78
CA ASN A 120 3.92 -28.39 -8.20
C ASN A 120 4.39 -26.96 -8.51
N GLY A 121 4.59 -26.13 -7.46
CA GLY A 121 5.00 -24.73 -7.61
C GLY A 121 3.85 -23.75 -7.74
N ASP A 122 2.61 -24.21 -7.81
CA ASP A 122 1.45 -23.31 -7.82
C ASP A 122 1.29 -22.62 -6.47
N GLU A 123 0.81 -21.39 -6.49
CA GLU A 123 0.53 -20.62 -5.29
C GLU A 123 -0.96 -20.57 -4.99
N THR A 124 -1.31 -20.82 -3.74
CA THR A 124 -2.65 -20.54 -3.22
C THR A 124 -2.58 -19.28 -2.38
N VAL A 125 -3.25 -18.24 -2.82
CA VAL A 125 -3.27 -16.91 -2.16
C VAL A 125 -4.61 -16.75 -1.45
N THR A 126 -4.54 -16.32 -0.18
CA THR A 126 -5.73 -16.06 0.63
C THR A 126 -5.68 -14.63 1.16
N ASN A 127 -6.77 -13.89 1.01
CA ASN A 127 -6.90 -12.58 1.62
C ASN A 127 -6.98 -12.71 3.14
N LEU A 128 -6.11 -12.03 3.87
CA LEU A 128 -6.12 -12.01 5.34
C LEU A 128 -6.96 -10.86 5.90
N HIS A 129 -7.19 -9.83 5.11
CA HIS A 129 -7.99 -8.68 5.48
C HIS A 129 -8.93 -8.34 4.32
N GLU A 130 -10.22 -8.11 4.60
CA GLU A 130 -11.16 -7.70 3.58
C GLU A 130 -10.89 -6.26 3.16
N ILE A 131 -10.75 -6.04 1.85
CA ILE A 131 -10.49 -4.73 1.26
C ILE A 131 -11.60 -4.37 0.28
N THR A 132 -12.13 -3.16 0.41
CA THR A 132 -13.02 -2.54 -0.57
C THR A 132 -12.37 -1.32 -1.23
N LYS A 133 -11.40 -0.71 -0.56
CA LYS A 133 -10.64 0.43 -1.07
C LYS A 133 -9.22 0.35 -0.53
N LEU A 134 -8.24 0.46 -1.41
CA LEU A 134 -6.83 0.48 -1.05
C LEU A 134 -6.11 1.51 -1.91
N TYR A 135 -5.76 2.64 -1.31
CA TYR A 135 -4.97 3.69 -1.95
C TYR A 135 -3.54 3.63 -1.45
N LEU A 136 -2.62 3.46 -2.38
CA LEU A 136 -1.23 3.15 -2.12
C LEU A 136 -0.32 4.36 -2.33
N PRO A 137 0.78 4.47 -1.57
CA PRO A 137 1.80 5.47 -1.82
C PRO A 137 2.52 5.21 -3.15
N GLU A 138 3.61 5.91 -3.39
CA GLU A 138 4.34 5.82 -4.66
C GLU A 138 4.80 4.40 -4.97
N THR A 139 4.42 3.92 -6.16
CA THR A 139 4.59 2.52 -6.58
C THR A 139 6.03 2.13 -6.92
N ALA A 140 6.93 3.09 -7.06
CA ALA A 140 8.32 2.80 -7.38
C ALA A 140 9.12 2.23 -6.19
N LYS A 141 8.52 2.18 -5.00
CA LYS A 141 9.18 1.86 -3.73
C LYS A 141 8.46 0.78 -2.94
N GLU A 142 7.73 -0.09 -3.61
CA GLU A 142 6.92 -1.11 -2.93
C GLU A 142 7.45 -2.52 -3.15
N ASN A 143 7.14 -3.41 -2.22
CA ASN A 143 7.38 -4.84 -2.39
C ASN A 143 6.40 -5.39 -3.43
N ILE A 144 6.95 -5.77 -4.56
CA ILE A 144 6.17 -6.23 -5.70
C ILE A 144 5.34 -7.47 -5.34
N GLU A 145 5.92 -8.42 -4.61
CA GLU A 145 5.26 -9.68 -4.31
C GLU A 145 3.95 -9.51 -3.57
N ASP A 146 3.93 -8.66 -2.54
CA ASP A 146 2.74 -8.48 -1.70
C ASP A 146 1.56 -7.98 -2.52
N LEU A 147 1.78 -6.94 -3.30
CA LEU A 147 0.73 -6.27 -4.05
C LEU A 147 0.32 -7.02 -5.31
N VAL A 148 1.26 -7.65 -6.01
CA VAL A 148 0.96 -8.45 -7.20
C VAL A 148 0.11 -9.66 -6.84
N ARG A 149 0.41 -10.32 -5.73
CA ARG A 149 -0.40 -11.46 -5.26
C ARG A 149 -1.82 -11.03 -4.89
N PHE A 150 -1.93 -9.92 -4.15
CA PHE A 150 -3.24 -9.35 -3.83
C PHE A 150 -4.02 -8.98 -5.11
N TYR A 151 -3.37 -8.31 -6.05
CA TYR A 151 -3.98 -7.91 -7.32
C TYR A 151 -4.49 -9.12 -8.11
N ARG A 152 -3.67 -10.16 -8.25
CA ARG A 152 -4.07 -11.38 -8.99
C ARG A 152 -5.24 -12.07 -8.33
N GLN A 153 -5.22 -12.19 -7.00
CA GLN A 153 -6.28 -12.85 -6.24
C GLN A 153 -7.62 -12.12 -6.38
N ASN A 154 -7.58 -10.78 -6.48
CA ASN A 154 -8.76 -9.93 -6.44
C ASN A 154 -9.06 -9.26 -7.79
N LYS A 155 -8.48 -9.74 -8.88
CA LYS A 155 -8.55 -9.08 -10.19
C LYS A 155 -9.98 -8.85 -10.68
N GLU A 156 -10.86 -9.81 -10.49
CA GLU A 156 -12.27 -9.67 -10.90
C GLU A 156 -12.96 -8.54 -10.14
N ALA A 157 -12.78 -8.49 -8.83
CA ALA A 157 -13.36 -7.46 -7.98
C ALA A 157 -12.79 -6.07 -8.29
N ILE A 158 -11.49 -5.99 -8.56
CA ILE A 158 -10.82 -4.74 -8.93
C ILE A 158 -11.34 -4.25 -10.29
N THR A 159 -11.44 -5.13 -11.27
CA THR A 159 -11.97 -4.80 -12.60
C THR A 159 -13.43 -4.38 -12.55
N ALA A 160 -14.23 -5.05 -11.72
CA ALA A 160 -15.65 -4.71 -11.53
C ALA A 160 -15.87 -3.44 -10.70
N GLY A 161 -14.83 -2.91 -10.07
CA GLY A 161 -14.93 -1.73 -9.20
C GLY A 161 -15.44 -2.02 -7.79
N THR A 162 -15.64 -3.28 -7.43
CA THR A 162 -16.00 -3.69 -6.05
C THR A 162 -14.86 -3.41 -5.08
N ILE A 163 -13.63 -3.55 -5.56
CA ILE A 163 -12.42 -3.09 -4.86
C ILE A 163 -11.84 -1.92 -5.63
N ASP A 164 -11.80 -0.77 -4.99
CA ASP A 164 -11.18 0.44 -5.54
C ASP A 164 -9.70 0.45 -5.15
N MET A 165 -8.85 -0.05 -6.02
CA MET A 165 -7.40 -0.11 -5.80
C MET A 165 -6.69 0.92 -6.67
N LYS A 166 -6.02 1.87 -6.03
CA LYS A 166 -5.28 2.95 -6.70
C LYS A 166 -3.87 3.04 -6.18
N MET A 167 -3.01 3.62 -6.99
CA MET A 167 -1.61 3.86 -6.67
C MET A 167 -1.23 5.29 -7.03
N THR A 168 -0.26 5.84 -6.31
CA THR A 168 0.30 7.16 -6.61
C THR A 168 1.42 7.01 -7.63
N ASP A 169 1.38 7.76 -8.71
CA ASP A 169 2.45 7.79 -9.70
C ASP A 169 3.61 8.70 -9.27
N VAL A 170 4.66 8.78 -10.09
CA VAL A 170 5.86 9.58 -9.79
C VAL A 170 5.58 11.07 -9.73
N ASP A 171 4.50 11.54 -10.34
CA ASP A 171 4.08 12.94 -10.33
C ASP A 171 3.13 13.26 -9.15
N GLY A 172 2.83 12.26 -8.32
CA GLY A 172 1.97 12.40 -7.16
C GLY A 172 0.48 12.26 -7.47
N ASN A 173 0.12 11.81 -8.67
CA ASN A 173 -1.27 11.61 -9.06
C ASN A 173 -1.75 10.20 -8.73
N LEU A 174 -2.99 10.11 -8.29
CA LEU A 174 -3.62 8.83 -7.98
C LEU A 174 -4.15 8.19 -9.27
N GLN A 175 -3.71 6.95 -9.54
CA GLN A 175 -4.06 6.19 -10.73
C GLN A 175 -4.65 4.84 -10.35
N THR A 176 -5.46 4.25 -11.22
CA THR A 176 -5.89 2.86 -11.04
C THR A 176 -4.68 1.96 -10.99
N TYR A 177 -4.64 1.04 -10.00
CA TYR A 177 -3.54 0.09 -9.87
C TYR A 177 -3.52 -0.85 -11.06
N THR A 178 -2.32 -1.06 -11.61
CA THR A 178 -2.04 -2.10 -12.61
C THR A 178 -0.68 -2.73 -12.28
N THR A 179 -0.40 -3.88 -12.89
CA THR A 179 0.93 -4.50 -12.81
C THR A 179 1.90 -3.97 -13.84
N LEU A 180 1.45 -3.04 -14.70
CA LEU A 180 2.28 -2.49 -15.78
C LEU A 180 3.08 -1.29 -15.29
N ARG A 181 4.35 -1.21 -15.71
CA ARG A 181 5.26 -0.13 -15.33
C ARG A 181 6.03 0.38 -16.54
N ASP A 182 6.23 1.70 -16.58
CA ASP A 182 6.96 2.38 -17.66
C ASP A 182 8.47 2.35 -17.43
N VAL A 183 9.21 2.35 -18.52
CA VAL A 183 10.66 2.62 -18.57
C VAL A 183 10.84 3.86 -19.41
N PRO A 184 11.01 5.04 -18.79
CA PRO A 184 11.02 6.32 -19.53
C PRO A 184 12.19 6.47 -20.52
N ASP A 185 13.37 5.96 -20.18
CA ASP A 185 14.53 6.05 -21.05
C ASP A 185 14.43 5.01 -22.18
N ALA A 186 14.31 5.46 -23.42
CA ALA A 186 14.15 4.59 -24.58
C ALA A 186 15.33 3.62 -24.76
N ASN A 187 16.52 4.02 -24.38
CA ASN A 187 17.71 3.18 -24.49
C ASN A 187 17.74 2.10 -23.39
N LEU A 188 17.32 2.45 -22.19
CA LEU A 188 17.12 1.46 -21.13
C LEU A 188 16.02 0.47 -21.49
N LEU A 189 14.91 0.96 -22.04
CA LEU A 189 13.82 0.11 -22.52
C LEU A 189 14.34 -0.91 -23.55
N THR A 190 15.11 -0.46 -24.54
CA THR A 190 15.69 -1.34 -25.55
C THR A 190 16.60 -2.39 -24.91
N TYR A 191 17.46 -1.98 -23.99
CA TYR A 191 18.34 -2.91 -23.27
C TYR A 191 17.55 -3.98 -22.52
N LEU A 192 16.56 -3.57 -21.76
CA LEU A 192 15.74 -4.48 -20.96
C LEU A 192 14.90 -5.42 -21.84
N GLN A 193 14.30 -4.91 -22.91
CA GLN A 193 13.53 -5.74 -23.86
C GLN A 193 14.41 -6.77 -24.56
N THR A 194 15.66 -6.41 -24.86
CA THR A 194 16.63 -7.31 -25.52
C THR A 194 17.07 -8.43 -24.58
N ASN A 195 17.32 -8.11 -23.32
CA ASN A 195 17.96 -9.03 -22.38
C ASN A 195 16.97 -9.73 -21.45
N PHE A 196 15.81 -9.11 -21.18
CA PHE A 196 14.82 -9.58 -20.22
C PHE A 196 13.40 -9.49 -20.83
N ALA A 197 13.28 -9.96 -22.07
CA ALA A 197 12.03 -9.85 -22.85
C ALA A 197 10.81 -10.44 -22.13
N ASP A 198 11.02 -11.46 -21.30
CA ASP A 198 9.91 -12.12 -20.59
C ASP A 198 9.24 -11.26 -19.54
N LEU A 199 9.87 -10.15 -19.12
CA LEU A 199 9.26 -9.20 -18.20
C LEU A 199 8.23 -8.27 -18.85
N PHE A 200 8.16 -8.24 -20.18
CA PHE A 200 7.44 -7.19 -20.89
C PHE A 200 6.08 -7.62 -21.38
N ASN A 201 5.16 -6.70 -21.31
CA ASN A 201 3.88 -6.70 -22.02
C ASN A 201 3.90 -5.46 -22.92
N GLY A 202 4.23 -5.65 -24.22
CA GLY A 202 4.50 -4.53 -25.11
C GLY A 202 5.73 -3.74 -24.66
N ASP A 203 5.58 -2.45 -24.48
CA ASP A 203 6.66 -1.54 -24.06
C ASP A 203 6.71 -1.32 -22.55
N GLN A 204 5.89 -2.02 -21.79
CA GLN A 204 5.83 -1.89 -20.34
C GLN A 204 6.31 -3.17 -19.65
N ILE A 205 7.00 -2.99 -18.53
CA ILE A 205 7.27 -4.11 -17.62
C ILE A 205 5.96 -4.54 -16.99
N ASP A 206 5.73 -5.84 -16.95
CA ASP A 206 4.60 -6.43 -16.23
C ASP A 206 5.11 -7.16 -14.99
N LEU A 207 4.82 -6.63 -13.82
CA LEU A 207 5.29 -7.17 -12.54
C LEU A 207 4.78 -8.59 -12.25
N SER A 208 3.74 -9.04 -12.94
CA SER A 208 3.18 -10.37 -12.76
C SER A 208 3.87 -11.45 -13.61
N LYS A 209 4.76 -11.06 -14.51
CA LYS A 209 5.46 -12.00 -15.39
C LYS A 209 6.72 -12.57 -14.78
N HIS A 210 6.99 -13.81 -15.11
CA HIS A 210 8.16 -14.54 -14.71
C HIS A 210 9.22 -14.53 -15.81
N LEU A 211 10.50 -14.56 -15.40
CA LEU A 211 11.62 -14.73 -16.33
C LEU A 211 11.85 -16.21 -16.61
N GLY A 212 12.09 -16.54 -17.87
CA GLY A 212 12.57 -17.85 -18.27
C GLY A 212 13.99 -18.11 -17.74
N LEU A 213 14.41 -19.37 -17.80
CA LEU A 213 15.65 -19.83 -17.16
C LEU A 213 16.89 -19.09 -17.67
N ASP A 214 16.94 -18.78 -18.95
CA ASP A 214 18.03 -18.06 -19.60
C ASP A 214 18.11 -16.58 -19.23
N GLN A 215 16.99 -15.98 -18.86
CA GLN A 215 16.90 -14.57 -18.48
C GLN A 215 17.02 -14.36 -16.98
N LYS A 216 16.45 -15.26 -16.18
CA LYS A 216 16.39 -15.06 -14.73
C LYS A 216 17.75 -15.08 -14.05
N THR A 217 18.74 -15.76 -14.64
CA THR A 217 20.13 -15.82 -14.12
C THR A 217 21.06 -14.83 -14.79
N LYS A 218 20.57 -14.07 -15.77
CA LYS A 218 21.38 -13.15 -16.55
C LYS A 218 21.86 -11.96 -15.72
N GLU A 219 23.10 -11.56 -15.94
CA GLU A 219 23.64 -10.35 -15.32
C GLU A 219 22.95 -9.10 -15.87
N LEU A 220 22.81 -8.10 -15.02
CA LEU A 220 22.34 -6.78 -15.39
C LEU A 220 23.58 -5.90 -15.66
N LEU A 221 23.89 -5.71 -16.94
CA LEU A 221 25.04 -4.92 -17.37
C LEU A 221 24.60 -3.91 -18.42
N VAL A 222 24.48 -2.66 -18.01
CA VAL A 222 24.23 -1.53 -18.91
C VAL A 222 25.56 -0.84 -19.15
N ALA A 223 26.08 -0.98 -20.39
CA ALA A 223 27.39 -0.43 -20.78
C ALA A 223 27.23 1.06 -21.17
N PRO A 224 28.34 1.83 -21.17
CA PRO A 224 28.29 3.22 -21.67
C PRO A 224 27.77 3.32 -23.10
N ALA A 225 28.05 2.33 -23.93
CA ALA A 225 27.57 2.27 -25.32
C ALA A 225 26.08 2.04 -25.46
N ASP A 226 25.37 1.62 -24.40
CA ASP A 226 23.93 1.50 -24.40
C ASP A 226 23.23 2.87 -24.34
N ASN A 227 23.96 3.93 -24.03
CA ASN A 227 23.50 5.32 -24.03
C ASN A 227 22.33 5.60 -23.09
N VAL A 228 22.27 4.95 -21.96
CA VAL A 228 21.24 5.19 -20.94
C VAL A 228 21.59 6.42 -20.11
N THR A 229 20.67 7.34 -19.95
CA THR A 229 20.85 8.54 -19.13
C THR A 229 19.93 8.57 -17.91
N ASN A 230 18.85 7.79 -17.93
CA ASN A 230 17.91 7.68 -16.83
C ASN A 230 17.60 6.21 -16.58
N PHE A 231 17.86 5.73 -15.37
CA PHE A 231 17.65 4.33 -14.98
C PHE A 231 16.29 4.05 -14.34
N GLU A 232 15.36 5.01 -14.38
CA GLU A 232 14.01 4.79 -13.85
C GLU A 232 13.35 3.57 -14.49
N GLY A 233 12.80 2.69 -13.69
CA GLY A 233 12.22 1.42 -14.14
C GLY A 233 13.10 0.21 -13.87
N ILE A 234 14.42 0.40 -13.67
CA ILE A 234 15.33 -0.72 -13.42
C ILE A 234 15.05 -1.44 -12.10
N GLN A 235 14.49 -0.74 -11.13
CA GLN A 235 14.07 -1.32 -9.85
C GLN A 235 13.10 -2.49 -10.03
N PHE A 236 12.30 -2.46 -11.07
CA PHE A 236 11.32 -3.51 -11.37
C PHE A 236 11.96 -4.81 -11.85
N LEU A 237 13.21 -4.78 -12.27
CA LEU A 237 14.02 -5.98 -12.49
C LEU A 237 14.79 -6.35 -11.22
N VAL A 238 15.50 -5.39 -10.64
CA VAL A 238 16.39 -5.63 -9.50
C VAL A 238 15.63 -6.21 -8.29
N GLU A 239 14.42 -5.73 -8.05
CA GLU A 239 13.59 -6.19 -6.94
C GLU A 239 12.56 -7.25 -7.35
N ASN A 240 12.61 -7.71 -8.59
CA ASN A 240 11.71 -8.76 -9.04
C ASN A 240 12.12 -10.11 -8.43
N PRO A 241 11.21 -10.81 -7.75
CA PRO A 241 11.53 -12.08 -7.09
C PRO A 241 11.90 -13.19 -8.08
N TYR A 242 11.59 -13.02 -9.36
CA TYR A 242 11.89 -13.99 -10.40
C TYR A 242 13.21 -13.72 -11.12
N TRP A 243 13.99 -12.74 -10.66
CA TRP A 243 15.35 -12.50 -11.14
C TRP A 243 16.37 -12.93 -10.09
N GLU A 244 17.31 -13.79 -10.53
CA GLU A 244 18.33 -14.39 -9.68
C GLU A 244 19.74 -14.00 -10.12
N GLY A 245 19.88 -12.93 -10.90
CA GLY A 245 21.17 -12.46 -11.38
C GLY A 245 22.09 -12.02 -10.24
N ALA A 246 23.40 -12.33 -10.39
CA ALA A 246 24.38 -12.11 -9.33
C ALA A 246 25.12 -10.77 -9.45
N LYS A 247 25.07 -10.13 -10.61
CA LYS A 247 25.84 -8.91 -10.87
C LYS A 247 24.96 -7.80 -11.44
N ILE A 248 25.22 -6.60 -10.94
CA ILE A 248 24.61 -5.36 -11.42
C ILE A 248 25.73 -4.37 -11.73
N SER A 249 25.81 -3.93 -12.98
CA SER A 249 26.76 -2.90 -13.41
C SER A 249 26.00 -1.89 -14.28
N LEU A 250 25.92 -0.66 -13.84
CA LEU A 250 25.15 0.40 -14.49
C LEU A 250 26.06 1.58 -14.83
N TYR A 251 26.21 1.85 -16.10
CA TYR A 251 27.01 2.98 -16.60
C TYR A 251 26.11 3.90 -17.42
N SER A 252 26.15 5.19 -17.14
CA SER A 252 25.42 6.16 -17.94
C SER A 252 26.14 6.49 -19.25
N ALA A 253 25.43 7.11 -20.18
CA ALA A 253 25.89 7.36 -21.56
C ALA A 253 27.16 8.19 -21.64
N GLY A 254 28.31 7.52 -21.81
CA GLY A 254 29.61 8.17 -22.00
C GLY A 254 30.12 8.99 -20.83
N GLU A 255 29.42 9.03 -19.71
CA GLU A 255 29.77 9.80 -18.52
C GLU A 255 30.37 8.90 -17.45
N GLU A 256 31.12 9.51 -16.54
CA GLU A 256 31.73 8.79 -15.42
C GLU A 256 30.73 8.50 -14.30
N SER A 257 29.65 9.24 -14.24
CA SER A 257 28.64 9.12 -13.19
C SER A 257 27.28 8.73 -13.77
N ILE A 258 26.48 8.05 -12.96
CA ILE A 258 25.11 7.71 -13.30
C ILE A 258 24.27 8.98 -13.25
N ALA A 259 23.59 9.33 -14.36
CA ALA A 259 22.83 10.57 -14.48
C ALA A 259 21.56 10.56 -13.62
N SER A 260 20.91 9.41 -13.50
CA SER A 260 19.70 9.24 -12.67
C SER A 260 19.61 7.78 -12.22
N MET A 261 19.46 7.57 -10.95
CA MET A 261 19.31 6.24 -10.37
C MET A 261 18.03 6.20 -9.55
N PRO A 262 17.14 5.20 -9.79
CA PRO A 262 15.96 5.04 -8.96
C PRO A 262 16.37 4.56 -7.57
N ASN A 263 15.43 4.74 -6.62
CA ASN A 263 15.61 4.28 -5.26
C ASN A 263 15.44 2.75 -5.22
N ILE A 264 16.53 2.05 -5.13
CA ILE A 264 16.59 0.58 -5.08
C ILE A 264 16.80 0.17 -3.62
N LYS A 265 16.01 -0.78 -3.18
CA LYS A 265 16.10 -1.31 -1.83
C LYS A 265 17.32 -2.18 -1.62
#